data_1303c62bd69a5f75a2169f38ef76a986
#
_entry.id   1303c62bd69a5f75a2169f38ef76a986
#
_cell.length_a   1.000
_cell.length_b   1.000
_cell.length_c   1.000
_cell.angle_alpha   90.00
_cell.angle_beta   90.00
_cell.angle_gamma   90.00
#
_symmetry.space_group_name_H-M   'P 1'
#
loop_
_entity.id
_entity.type
_entity.pdbx_description
1 polymer ?
#
loop_
_entity_poly.entity_id
_entity_poly.type
_entity_poly.pdbx_seq_one_letter_code
_entity_poly.pdbx_strand_id
1 'polypeptide(L)'
;MAIFDFPLETLKTYRPAREEPADFDAFWAGTLAGAREHPLHARFERVDYGLRAQESYDVTFNGFGGQPIKAWLQLPAHRSGPVPCVVEYLGYGGGRGFPTDYLLWSSAGYAHLLMDTRGQGSVWQKGDTPDEGAGSPSVPGFMTQGITDPTNYYYRRLFTDAVRALETARGHAAIDADRIAVTGGSQGGGIAIAAAGLDPTIQVAMPDVPFLCHYRRAIELIDTNP
;
A
#
# COMPACT_ATOMS: atom_id res chain seq x y z
N MET A 1 -20.71 -8.38 24.80
CA MET A 1 -19.53 -8.02 24.03
C MET A 1 -18.31 -8.17 24.92
N ALA A 2 -17.38 -9.01 24.60
CA ALA A 2 -16.15 -9.08 25.38
C ALA A 2 -15.34 -7.80 25.11
N ILE A 3 -14.98 -7.07 26.16
CA ILE A 3 -14.07 -5.93 26.07
C ILE A 3 -12.67 -6.51 26.24
N PHE A 4 -11.92 -6.59 25.13
CA PHE A 4 -10.58 -7.17 25.10
C PHE A 4 -9.47 -6.11 24.95
N ASP A 5 -9.82 -4.83 24.96
CA ASP A 5 -8.87 -3.73 24.91
C ASP A 5 -8.84 -2.97 26.25
N PHE A 6 -7.88 -2.05 26.39
CA PHE A 6 -7.78 -1.19 27.56
C PHE A 6 -8.97 -0.24 27.68
N PRO A 7 -9.34 0.17 28.90
CA PRO A 7 -10.29 1.26 29.08
C PRO A 7 -9.85 2.52 28.33
N LEU A 8 -10.81 3.31 27.85
CA LEU A 8 -10.56 4.53 27.06
C LEU A 8 -9.55 5.48 27.73
N GLU A 9 -9.65 5.66 29.04
CA GLU A 9 -8.77 6.57 29.78
C GLU A 9 -7.30 6.06 29.79
N THR A 10 -7.11 4.74 29.80
CA THR A 10 -5.79 4.13 29.65
C THR A 10 -5.25 4.33 28.23
N LEU A 11 -6.11 4.13 27.21
CA LEU A 11 -5.72 4.32 25.80
C LEU A 11 -5.31 5.76 25.48
N LYS A 12 -5.95 6.76 26.08
CA LYS A 12 -5.58 8.19 25.91
C LYS A 12 -4.13 8.50 26.32
N THR A 13 -3.61 7.75 27.30
CA THR A 13 -2.26 7.96 27.83
C THR A 13 -1.28 6.85 27.47
N TYR A 14 -1.74 5.81 26.79
CA TYR A 14 -0.94 4.66 26.43
C TYR A 14 0.24 5.05 25.52
N ARG A 15 1.45 4.79 25.98
CA ARG A 15 2.69 5.08 25.25
C ARG A 15 3.65 3.89 25.45
N PRO A 16 3.48 2.81 24.67
CA PRO A 16 4.39 1.67 24.73
C PRO A 16 5.81 2.08 24.34
N ALA A 17 6.80 1.40 24.92
CA ALA A 17 8.18 1.56 24.51
C ALA A 17 8.32 1.14 23.03
N ARG A 18 9.05 1.94 22.24
CA ARG A 18 9.41 1.60 20.87
C ARG A 18 10.70 0.79 20.90
N GLU A 19 10.62 -0.46 20.50
CA GLU A 19 11.79 -1.31 20.30
C GLU A 19 12.22 -1.19 18.84
N GLU A 20 13.20 -0.33 18.57
CA GLU A 20 13.73 -0.12 17.22
C GLU A 20 15.16 -0.68 17.14
N PRO A 21 15.47 -1.54 16.15
CA PRO A 21 16.83 -1.98 15.91
C PRO A 21 17.75 -0.81 15.57
N ALA A 22 19.02 -0.89 16.00
CA ALA A 22 19.97 0.21 15.77
C ALA A 22 20.29 0.48 14.30
N ASP A 23 20.04 -0.48 13.42
CA ASP A 23 20.24 -0.43 11.97
C ASP A 23 18.98 -0.14 11.17
N PHE A 24 17.85 0.20 11.84
CA PHE A 24 16.54 0.38 11.20
C PHE A 24 16.58 1.35 10.01
N ASP A 25 17.13 2.54 10.22
CA ASP A 25 17.22 3.55 9.17
C ASP A 25 18.14 3.10 8.03
N ALA A 26 19.29 2.50 8.35
CA ALA A 26 20.23 1.97 7.35
C ALA A 26 19.62 0.83 6.54
N PHE A 27 18.86 -0.05 7.18
CA PHE A 27 18.15 -1.14 6.52
C PHE A 27 17.14 -0.62 5.48
N TRP A 28 16.32 0.36 5.84
CA TRP A 28 15.33 0.91 4.93
C TRP A 28 15.97 1.78 3.84
N ALA A 29 16.98 2.58 4.17
CA ALA A 29 17.72 3.34 3.18
C ALA A 29 18.36 2.42 2.13
N GLY A 30 19.01 1.35 2.56
CA GLY A 30 19.60 0.34 1.66
C GLY A 30 18.54 -0.41 0.84
N THR A 31 17.41 -0.73 1.45
CA THR A 31 16.28 -1.40 0.77
C THR A 31 15.73 -0.55 -0.37
N LEU A 32 15.48 0.73 -0.11
CA LEU A 32 14.95 1.65 -1.14
C LEU A 32 16.00 1.97 -2.21
N ALA A 33 17.27 2.12 -1.82
CA ALA A 33 18.36 2.31 -2.78
C ALA A 33 18.46 1.13 -3.75
N GLY A 34 18.45 -0.11 -3.24
CA GLY A 34 18.47 -1.31 -4.08
C GLY A 34 17.23 -1.44 -4.99
N ALA A 35 16.05 -1.06 -4.49
CA ALA A 35 14.85 -1.05 -5.33
C ALA A 35 14.95 -0.04 -6.48
N ARG A 36 15.61 1.09 -6.26
CA ARG A 36 15.81 2.16 -7.26
C ARG A 36 16.90 1.84 -8.29
N GLU A 37 17.73 0.82 -8.08
CA GLU A 37 18.62 0.27 -9.12
C GLU A 37 17.81 -0.32 -10.28
N HIS A 38 16.59 -0.74 -10.03
CA HIS A 38 15.64 -1.16 -11.05
C HIS A 38 14.84 0.07 -11.54
N PRO A 39 14.96 0.45 -12.83
CA PRO A 39 14.14 1.52 -13.40
C PRO A 39 12.65 1.29 -13.14
N LEU A 40 11.92 2.35 -12.86
CA LEU A 40 10.50 2.26 -12.49
C LEU A 40 9.63 1.64 -13.60
N HIS A 41 9.96 1.92 -14.87
CA HIS A 41 9.25 1.44 -16.06
C HIS A 41 7.72 1.58 -15.96
N ALA A 42 7.25 2.65 -15.34
CA ALA A 42 5.83 2.91 -15.18
C ALA A 42 5.13 3.01 -16.55
N ARG A 43 4.12 2.18 -16.75
CA ARG A 43 3.27 2.16 -17.95
C ARG A 43 1.84 2.41 -17.52
N PHE A 44 1.13 3.24 -18.30
CA PHE A 44 -0.25 3.63 -18.07
C PHE A 44 -1.04 3.33 -19.35
N GLU A 45 -1.77 2.22 -19.34
CA GLU A 45 -2.56 1.78 -20.48
C GLU A 45 -4.01 2.15 -20.24
N ARG A 46 -4.56 3.07 -21.07
CA ARG A 46 -5.95 3.49 -20.95
C ARG A 46 -6.88 2.31 -21.22
N VAL A 47 -7.85 2.11 -20.34
CA VAL A 47 -8.88 1.08 -20.45
C VAL A 47 -10.26 1.72 -20.43
N ASP A 48 -11.21 1.14 -21.19
CA ASP A 48 -12.58 1.63 -21.24
C ASP A 48 -13.53 0.68 -20.50
N TYR A 49 -14.01 1.13 -19.35
CA TYR A 49 -15.04 0.46 -18.55
C TYR A 49 -16.40 1.18 -18.64
N GLY A 50 -16.61 2.04 -19.64
CA GLY A 50 -17.85 2.80 -19.84
C GLY A 50 -18.03 3.95 -18.83
N LEU A 51 -17.03 4.28 -18.01
CA LEU A 51 -17.08 5.39 -17.07
C LEU A 51 -16.91 6.72 -17.79
N ARG A 52 -17.91 7.61 -17.70
CA ARG A 52 -17.90 8.90 -18.43
C ARG A 52 -17.27 10.03 -17.61
N ALA A 53 -17.37 9.96 -16.29
CA ALA A 53 -16.83 10.97 -15.39
C ALA A 53 -15.36 10.76 -15.04
N GLN A 54 -14.77 9.63 -15.45
CA GLN A 54 -13.43 9.20 -15.07
C GLN A 54 -12.72 8.56 -16.26
N GLU A 55 -11.40 8.72 -16.29
CA GLU A 55 -10.49 7.97 -17.16
C GLU A 55 -9.79 6.91 -16.31
N SER A 56 -9.81 5.66 -16.77
CA SER A 56 -9.17 4.54 -16.06
C SER A 56 -7.96 4.04 -16.85
N TYR A 57 -6.90 3.72 -16.10
CA TYR A 57 -5.66 3.18 -16.66
C TYR A 57 -5.26 1.92 -15.93
N ASP A 58 -4.93 0.86 -16.67
CA ASP A 58 -4.17 -0.28 -16.17
C ASP A 58 -2.71 0.16 -16.04
N VAL A 59 -2.20 0.14 -14.81
CA VAL A 59 -0.86 0.59 -14.49
C VAL A 59 0.02 -0.60 -14.17
N THR A 60 1.26 -0.56 -14.66
CA THR A 60 2.31 -1.51 -14.30
C THR A 60 3.58 -0.74 -14.00
N PHE A 61 4.24 -1.03 -12.88
CA PHE A 61 5.52 -0.44 -12.50
C PHE A 61 6.41 -1.47 -11.80
N ASN A 62 7.72 -1.21 -11.76
CA ASN A 62 8.66 -2.08 -11.08
C ASN A 62 8.74 -1.75 -9.58
N GLY A 63 8.38 -2.72 -8.75
CA GLY A 63 8.51 -2.70 -7.30
C GLY A 63 9.84 -3.27 -6.79
N PHE A 64 9.79 -3.93 -5.63
CA PHE A 64 10.94 -4.61 -5.03
C PHE A 64 11.55 -5.62 -6.00
N GLY A 65 12.88 -5.57 -6.14
CA GLY A 65 13.63 -6.47 -7.02
C GLY A 65 13.30 -6.33 -8.52
N GLY A 66 12.70 -5.22 -8.94
CA GLY A 66 12.29 -5.01 -10.32
C GLY A 66 11.04 -5.79 -10.74
N GLN A 67 10.38 -6.47 -9.81
CA GLN A 67 9.16 -7.23 -10.11
C GLN A 67 8.02 -6.30 -10.55
N PRO A 68 7.29 -6.65 -11.63
CA PRO A 68 6.13 -5.87 -12.06
C PRO A 68 5.00 -5.90 -11.03
N ILE A 69 4.54 -4.72 -10.63
CA ILE A 69 3.39 -4.51 -9.75
C ILE A 69 2.26 -3.88 -10.56
N LYS A 70 1.06 -4.39 -10.38
CA LYS A 70 -0.15 -3.85 -11.03
C LYS A 70 -0.80 -2.79 -10.14
N ALA A 71 -1.48 -1.83 -10.77
CA ALA A 71 -2.31 -0.84 -10.11
C ALA A 71 -3.44 -0.38 -11.02
N TRP A 72 -4.43 0.30 -10.46
CA TRP A 72 -5.35 1.13 -11.22
C TRP A 72 -5.04 2.61 -11.00
N LEU A 73 -5.01 3.40 -12.06
CA LEU A 73 -5.06 4.85 -11.94
C LEU A 73 -6.40 5.34 -12.49
N GLN A 74 -7.10 6.12 -11.68
CA GLN A 74 -8.32 6.81 -12.10
C GLN A 74 -8.12 8.31 -12.00
N LEU A 75 -8.48 9.00 -13.08
CA LEU A 75 -8.39 10.46 -13.18
C LEU A 75 -9.80 11.03 -13.42
N PRO A 76 -10.15 12.18 -12.82
CA PRO A 76 -11.35 12.91 -13.22
C PRO A 76 -11.30 13.24 -14.72
N ALA A 77 -12.36 12.92 -15.46
CA ALA A 77 -12.42 13.19 -16.91
C ALA A 77 -12.36 14.71 -17.22
N HIS A 78 -12.95 15.50 -16.31
CA HIS A 78 -12.99 16.96 -16.43
C HIS A 78 -12.02 17.60 -15.44
N ARG A 79 -10.78 17.79 -15.87
CA ARG A 79 -9.72 18.47 -15.11
C ARG A 79 -9.10 19.59 -15.95
N SER A 80 -8.74 20.69 -15.30
CA SER A 80 -8.09 21.85 -15.98
C SER A 80 -6.57 21.83 -15.87
N GLY A 81 -5.98 20.79 -15.28
CA GLY A 81 -4.54 20.64 -15.06
C GLY A 81 -4.22 19.45 -14.19
N PRO A 82 -2.99 19.34 -13.67
CA PRO A 82 -2.62 18.32 -12.69
C PRO A 82 -3.47 18.43 -11.43
N VAL A 83 -3.92 17.29 -10.90
CA VAL A 83 -4.76 17.19 -9.70
C VAL A 83 -4.01 16.50 -8.55
N PRO A 84 -4.35 16.78 -7.29
CA PRO A 84 -3.82 16.02 -6.16
C PRO A 84 -4.14 14.53 -6.31
N CYS A 85 -3.29 13.67 -5.75
CA CYS A 85 -3.46 12.23 -5.85
C CYS A 85 -3.62 11.59 -4.48
N VAL A 86 -4.55 10.65 -4.39
CA VAL A 86 -4.64 9.70 -3.29
C VAL A 86 -4.12 8.35 -3.76
N VAL A 87 -3.08 7.85 -3.09
CA VAL A 87 -2.57 6.50 -3.30
C VAL A 87 -3.18 5.59 -2.24
N GLU A 88 -3.89 4.55 -2.67
CA GLU A 88 -4.60 3.64 -1.80
C GLU A 88 -3.97 2.25 -1.79
N TYR A 89 -3.87 1.68 -0.57
CA TYR A 89 -3.37 0.33 -0.32
C TYR A 89 -4.47 -0.57 0.23
N LEU A 90 -4.40 -1.85 -0.09
CA LEU A 90 -5.50 -2.79 0.13
C LEU A 90 -5.40 -3.54 1.46
N GLY A 91 -6.56 -3.92 1.98
CA GLY A 91 -6.70 -4.82 3.11
C GLY A 91 -6.19 -6.23 2.82
N TYR A 92 -5.91 -7.00 3.87
CA TYR A 92 -5.34 -8.35 3.79
C TYR A 92 -6.20 -9.29 2.95
N GLY A 93 -5.55 -10.02 2.04
CA GLY A 93 -6.19 -11.00 1.16
C GLY A 93 -6.92 -10.39 -0.04
N GLY A 94 -7.02 -9.06 -0.14
CA GLY A 94 -7.62 -8.37 -1.28
C GLY A 94 -6.64 -8.08 -2.38
N GLY A 95 -7.15 -7.95 -3.60
CA GLY A 95 -6.45 -7.47 -4.78
C GLY A 95 -7.15 -6.26 -5.39
N ARG A 96 -6.59 -5.70 -6.45
CA ARG A 96 -7.05 -4.45 -7.06
C ARG A 96 -8.44 -4.52 -7.73
N GLY A 97 -9.06 -5.70 -7.87
CA GLY A 97 -10.37 -5.88 -8.47
C GLY A 97 -10.52 -5.19 -9.82
N PHE A 98 -11.63 -4.47 -9.99
CA PHE A 98 -11.92 -3.70 -11.20
C PHE A 98 -11.89 -2.20 -10.94
N PRO A 99 -11.60 -1.36 -11.95
CA PRO A 99 -11.61 0.11 -11.78
C PRO A 99 -12.96 0.65 -11.30
N THR A 100 -14.05 -0.04 -11.60
CA THR A 100 -15.42 0.32 -11.19
C THR A 100 -15.68 0.20 -9.70
N ASP A 101 -14.81 -0.48 -8.97
CA ASP A 101 -14.96 -0.69 -7.52
C ASP A 101 -14.48 0.52 -6.70
N TYR A 102 -13.70 1.43 -7.30
CA TYR A 102 -12.96 2.49 -6.60
C TYR A 102 -13.21 3.87 -7.23
N LEU A 103 -14.41 4.40 -7.08
CA LEU A 103 -14.82 5.63 -7.76
C LEU A 103 -14.79 6.88 -6.87
N LEU A 104 -14.61 6.73 -5.56
CA LEU A 104 -14.77 7.81 -4.59
C LEU A 104 -13.84 9.00 -4.88
N TRP A 105 -12.54 8.75 -4.89
CA TRP A 105 -11.55 9.82 -4.97
C TRP A 105 -11.58 10.53 -6.32
N SER A 106 -11.69 9.79 -7.41
CA SER A 106 -11.77 10.39 -8.75
C SER A 106 -13.08 11.15 -8.97
N SER A 107 -14.19 10.70 -8.38
CA SER A 107 -15.46 11.47 -8.37
C SER A 107 -15.37 12.75 -7.54
N ALA A 108 -14.51 12.77 -6.52
CA ALA A 108 -14.25 13.95 -5.70
C ALA A 108 -13.22 14.92 -6.30
N GLY A 109 -12.70 14.62 -7.49
CA GLY A 109 -11.77 15.49 -8.22
C GLY A 109 -10.29 15.20 -7.99
N TYR A 110 -9.93 14.10 -7.32
CA TYR A 110 -8.55 13.66 -7.11
C TYR A 110 -8.13 12.61 -8.14
N ALA A 111 -6.86 12.53 -8.48
CA ALA A 111 -6.30 11.31 -9.03
C ALA A 111 -6.35 10.21 -7.96
N HIS A 112 -6.62 8.98 -8.36
CA HIS A 112 -6.62 7.85 -7.45
C HIS A 112 -5.76 6.73 -8.01
N LEU A 113 -4.66 6.40 -7.35
CA LEU A 113 -3.82 5.26 -7.68
C LEU A 113 -4.02 4.18 -6.63
N LEU A 114 -4.63 3.06 -7.04
CA LEU A 114 -4.84 1.88 -6.22
C LEU A 114 -3.79 0.83 -6.53
N MET A 115 -2.88 0.57 -5.60
CA MET A 115 -1.85 -0.45 -5.76
C MET A 115 -2.41 -1.85 -5.50
N ASP A 116 -2.14 -2.78 -6.39
CA ASP A 116 -2.37 -4.20 -6.16
C ASP A 116 -1.36 -4.78 -5.19
N THR A 117 -1.78 -5.70 -4.34
CA THR A 117 -0.92 -6.26 -3.31
C THR A 117 -0.26 -7.55 -3.81
N ARG A 118 1.08 -7.55 -3.94
CA ARG A 118 1.84 -8.74 -4.40
C ARG A 118 1.43 -10.01 -3.67
N GLY A 119 1.19 -11.07 -4.41
CA GLY A 119 0.86 -12.39 -3.89
C GLY A 119 -0.53 -12.52 -3.25
N GLN A 120 -1.28 -11.43 -3.09
CA GLN A 120 -2.62 -11.44 -2.50
C GLN A 120 -3.71 -11.36 -3.59
N GLY A 121 -4.98 -11.29 -3.18
CA GLY A 121 -6.10 -11.20 -4.12
C GLY A 121 -6.84 -12.52 -4.34
N SER A 122 -6.79 -13.44 -3.37
CA SER A 122 -7.48 -14.73 -3.44
C SER A 122 -8.62 -14.90 -2.42
N VAL A 123 -8.85 -13.90 -1.56
CA VAL A 123 -9.81 -14.02 -0.46
C VAL A 123 -11.13 -13.33 -0.76
N TRP A 124 -11.12 -12.01 -0.96
CA TRP A 124 -12.37 -11.23 -1.11
C TRP A 124 -12.40 -10.36 -2.37
N GLN A 125 -11.26 -10.11 -3.01
CA GLN A 125 -11.18 -9.39 -4.28
C GLN A 125 -9.97 -9.87 -5.08
N LYS A 126 -10.13 -9.97 -6.40
CA LYS A 126 -9.11 -10.50 -7.32
C LYS A 126 -7.89 -9.57 -7.38
N GLY A 127 -6.69 -10.16 -7.29
CA GLY A 127 -5.41 -9.52 -7.58
C GLY A 127 -4.82 -10.01 -8.91
N ASP A 128 -3.89 -9.23 -9.45
CA ASP A 128 -3.19 -9.50 -10.71
C ASP A 128 -1.67 -9.44 -10.55
N THR A 129 -1.16 -9.27 -9.33
CA THR A 129 0.28 -9.19 -9.02
C THR A 129 0.73 -10.45 -8.27
N PRO A 130 1.48 -11.36 -8.90
CA PRO A 130 2.09 -12.49 -8.20
C PRO A 130 3.21 -12.01 -7.27
N ASP A 131 3.66 -12.86 -6.34
CA ASP A 131 4.91 -12.67 -5.57
C ASP A 131 5.95 -13.64 -6.12
N GLU A 132 6.67 -13.23 -7.14
CA GLU A 132 7.64 -14.05 -7.85
C GLU A 132 8.83 -14.41 -6.94
N GLY A 133 9.26 -15.66 -6.99
CA GLY A 133 10.38 -16.15 -6.21
C GLY A 133 10.09 -16.42 -4.73
N ALA A 134 8.89 -16.15 -4.26
CA ALA A 134 8.53 -16.42 -2.87
C ALA A 134 8.30 -17.92 -2.57
N GLY A 135 8.15 -18.75 -3.59
CA GLY A 135 7.93 -20.19 -3.46
C GLY A 135 6.63 -20.59 -2.76
N SER A 136 5.75 -19.63 -2.46
CA SER A 136 4.49 -19.83 -1.74
C SER A 136 3.29 -19.52 -2.63
N PRO A 137 2.21 -20.30 -2.52
CA PRO A 137 0.96 -19.95 -3.19
C PRO A 137 0.37 -18.66 -2.63
N SER A 138 -0.50 -18.00 -3.40
CA SER A 138 -1.21 -16.77 -3.01
C SER A 138 -2.37 -17.06 -2.03
N VAL A 139 -2.06 -17.70 -0.91
CA VAL A 139 -3.00 -18.01 0.17
C VAL A 139 -2.60 -17.29 1.45
N PRO A 140 -3.51 -17.08 2.42
CA PRO A 140 -3.19 -16.46 3.70
C PRO A 140 -1.98 -17.09 4.40
N GLY A 141 -1.23 -16.28 5.16
CA GLY A 141 0.03 -16.66 5.82
C GLY A 141 1.16 -15.64 5.58
N PHE A 142 0.85 -14.52 4.95
CA PHE A 142 1.84 -13.49 4.60
C PHE A 142 2.50 -12.84 5.83
N MET A 143 1.81 -12.82 6.98
CA MET A 143 2.33 -12.24 8.21
C MET A 143 3.63 -12.90 8.71
N THR A 144 3.78 -14.18 8.43
CA THR A 144 4.94 -14.97 8.87
C THR A 144 5.87 -15.35 7.71
N GLN A 145 5.52 -14.99 6.48
CA GLN A 145 6.34 -15.32 5.30
C GLN A 145 7.69 -14.62 5.35
N GLY A 146 8.76 -15.42 5.52
CA GLY A 146 10.13 -14.93 5.66
C GLY A 146 10.45 -14.28 6.99
N ILE A 147 9.63 -14.47 8.05
CA ILE A 147 9.73 -13.78 9.34
C ILE A 147 11.06 -14.00 10.08
N THR A 148 11.79 -15.06 9.76
CA THR A 148 13.08 -15.39 10.41
C THR A 148 14.26 -14.55 9.87
N ASP A 149 14.06 -13.84 8.77
CA ASP A 149 15.08 -13.02 8.13
C ASP A 149 14.46 -11.71 7.59
N PRO A 150 14.83 -10.55 8.13
CA PRO A 150 14.29 -9.27 7.69
C PRO A 150 14.53 -8.99 6.21
N THR A 151 15.58 -9.57 5.61
CA THR A 151 15.87 -9.39 4.17
C THR A 151 14.89 -10.15 3.28
N ASN A 152 14.29 -11.23 3.78
CA ASN A 152 13.33 -12.08 3.08
C ASN A 152 11.88 -11.85 3.50
N TYR A 153 11.67 -10.98 4.49
CA TYR A 153 10.33 -10.76 5.03
C TYR A 153 9.37 -10.17 4.00
N TYR A 154 8.17 -10.73 3.92
CA TYR A 154 7.16 -10.33 2.94
C TYR A 154 6.86 -8.82 2.97
N TYR A 155 6.66 -8.24 4.15
CA TYR A 155 6.33 -6.82 4.27
C TYR A 155 7.49 -5.87 3.92
N ARG A 156 8.75 -6.31 3.97
CA ARG A 156 9.85 -5.54 3.38
C ARG A 156 9.59 -5.30 1.90
N ARG A 157 9.21 -6.35 1.16
CA ARG A 157 8.91 -6.26 -0.28
C ARG A 157 7.69 -5.38 -0.52
N LEU A 158 6.61 -5.62 0.22
CA LEU A 158 5.34 -4.90 0.06
C LEU A 158 5.46 -3.41 0.40
N PHE A 159 6.15 -3.04 1.47
CA PHE A 159 6.38 -1.63 1.81
C PHE A 159 7.26 -0.92 0.80
N THR A 160 8.22 -1.63 0.20
CA THR A 160 9.01 -1.12 -0.92
C THR A 160 8.13 -0.85 -2.14
N ASP A 161 7.22 -1.77 -2.49
CA ASP A 161 6.25 -1.55 -3.57
C ASP A 161 5.38 -0.33 -3.32
N ALA A 162 4.97 -0.14 -2.07
CA ALA A 162 4.16 1.02 -1.70
C ALA A 162 4.90 2.35 -1.97
N VAL A 163 6.18 2.44 -1.64
CA VAL A 163 7.00 3.61 -1.98
C VAL A 163 7.15 3.77 -3.50
N ARG A 164 7.37 2.66 -4.22
CA ARG A 164 7.47 2.70 -5.70
C ARG A 164 6.16 3.11 -6.36
N ALA A 165 5.00 2.80 -5.75
CA ALA A 165 3.70 3.31 -6.19
C ALA A 165 3.59 4.83 -6.05
N LEU A 166 4.14 5.43 -4.98
CA LEU A 166 4.23 6.88 -4.82
C LEU A 166 5.09 7.52 -5.92
N GLU A 167 6.26 6.93 -6.21
CA GLU A 167 7.13 7.37 -7.29
C GLU A 167 6.42 7.27 -8.66
N THR A 168 5.61 6.21 -8.85
CA THR A 168 4.79 6.02 -10.06
C THR A 168 3.73 7.12 -10.20
N ALA A 169 3.02 7.43 -9.13
CA ALA A 169 2.03 8.51 -9.12
C ALA A 169 2.67 9.85 -9.49
N ARG A 170 3.81 10.19 -8.89
CA ARG A 170 4.53 11.45 -9.18
C ARG A 170 5.01 11.56 -10.62
N GLY A 171 5.29 10.45 -11.27
CA GLY A 171 5.72 10.42 -12.67
C GLY A 171 4.63 10.70 -13.70
N HIS A 172 3.37 10.76 -13.30
CA HIS A 172 2.26 10.93 -14.24
C HIS A 172 1.89 12.42 -14.42
N ALA A 173 1.89 12.91 -15.67
CA ALA A 173 1.72 14.34 -15.98
C ALA A 173 0.39 14.96 -15.50
N ALA A 174 -0.66 14.15 -15.30
CA ALA A 174 -1.95 14.64 -14.78
C ALA A 174 -2.01 14.69 -13.24
N ILE A 175 -0.95 14.32 -12.54
CA ILE A 175 -0.87 14.32 -11.08
C ILE A 175 0.04 15.47 -10.63
N ASP A 176 -0.41 16.19 -9.62
CA ASP A 176 0.41 17.17 -8.92
C ASP A 176 1.35 16.43 -7.94
N ALA A 177 2.62 16.35 -8.30
CA ALA A 177 3.63 15.57 -7.59
C ALA A 177 3.85 16.03 -6.14
N ASP A 178 3.55 17.29 -5.83
CA ASP A 178 3.71 17.89 -4.50
C ASP A 178 2.47 17.69 -3.61
N ARG A 179 1.37 17.18 -4.16
CA ARG A 179 0.11 16.97 -3.43
C ARG A 179 -0.32 15.50 -3.45
N ILE A 180 0.45 14.66 -2.76
CA ILE A 180 0.17 13.24 -2.62
C ILE A 180 -0.30 12.92 -1.20
N ALA A 181 -1.42 12.21 -1.11
CA ALA A 181 -1.92 11.60 0.12
C ALA A 181 -1.87 10.07 0.02
N VAL A 182 -1.78 9.40 1.16
CA VAL A 182 -1.89 7.93 1.23
C VAL A 182 -3.08 7.52 2.11
N THR A 183 -3.73 6.43 1.74
CA THR A 183 -4.86 5.87 2.49
C THR A 183 -4.87 4.35 2.40
N GLY A 184 -5.69 3.72 3.21
CA GLY A 184 -5.97 2.29 3.17
C GLY A 184 -6.61 1.80 4.46
N GLY A 185 -7.40 0.75 4.36
CA GLY A 185 -8.05 0.11 5.50
C GLY A 185 -7.30 -1.14 5.97
N SER A 186 -7.31 -1.41 7.29
CA SER A 186 -6.72 -2.62 7.89
C SER A 186 -5.24 -2.78 7.51
N GLN A 187 -4.83 -3.84 6.81
CA GLN A 187 -3.48 -3.98 6.25
C GLN A 187 -3.09 -2.75 5.42
N GLY A 188 -4.00 -2.26 4.59
CA GLY A 188 -3.77 -1.06 3.77
C GLY A 188 -3.46 0.18 4.61
N GLY A 189 -4.11 0.32 5.78
CA GLY A 189 -3.81 1.37 6.75
C GLY A 189 -2.39 1.27 7.31
N GLY A 190 -1.94 0.05 7.62
CA GLY A 190 -0.55 -0.21 8.05
C GLY A 190 0.46 0.08 6.94
N ILE A 191 0.15 -0.28 5.68
CA ILE A 191 0.98 0.04 4.51
C ILE A 191 1.05 1.56 4.31
N ALA A 192 -0.08 2.27 4.46
CA ALA A 192 -0.12 3.74 4.32
C ALA A 192 0.78 4.43 5.36
N ILE A 193 0.78 3.95 6.62
CA ILE A 193 1.68 4.45 7.66
C ILE A 193 3.14 4.19 7.29
N ALA A 194 3.47 2.98 6.85
CA ALA A 194 4.83 2.62 6.45
C ALA A 194 5.30 3.45 5.25
N ALA A 195 4.46 3.61 4.23
CA ALA A 195 4.77 4.42 3.05
C ALA A 195 5.03 5.90 3.40
N ALA A 196 4.18 6.48 4.27
CA ALA A 196 4.37 7.86 4.74
C ALA A 196 5.63 8.02 5.61
N GLY A 197 5.98 7.01 6.40
CA GLY A 197 7.23 7.01 7.19
C GLY A 197 8.49 6.88 6.34
N LEU A 198 8.41 6.17 5.22
CA LEU A 198 9.53 5.95 4.28
C LEU A 198 9.65 7.07 3.22
N ASP A 199 8.61 7.86 3.03
CA ASP A 199 8.60 9.00 2.11
C ASP A 199 8.10 10.27 2.81
N PRO A 200 9.02 11.09 3.35
CA PRO A 200 8.69 12.28 4.13
C PRO A 200 8.03 13.41 3.33
N THR A 201 7.90 13.25 2.01
CA THR A 201 7.22 14.24 1.15
C THR A 201 5.71 14.05 1.08
N ILE A 202 5.17 12.99 1.68
CA ILE A 202 3.73 12.74 1.76
C ILE A 202 3.07 13.81 2.62
N GLN A 203 2.04 14.46 2.07
CA GLN A 203 1.36 15.59 2.73
C GLN A 203 0.32 15.13 3.75
N VAL A 204 -0.37 14.02 3.45
CA VAL A 204 -1.46 13.51 4.29
C VAL A 204 -1.43 11.99 4.32
N ALA A 205 -1.48 11.41 5.52
CA ALA A 205 -1.71 9.98 5.71
C ALA A 205 -3.06 9.76 6.40
N MET A 206 -3.91 8.95 5.79
CA MET A 206 -5.28 8.64 6.26
C MET A 206 -5.43 7.13 6.46
N PRO A 207 -4.73 6.53 7.46
CA PRO A 207 -4.89 5.13 7.75
C PRO A 207 -6.24 4.88 8.42
N ASP A 208 -7.05 3.96 7.88
CA ASP A 208 -8.31 3.54 8.47
C ASP A 208 -8.13 2.20 9.18
N VAL A 209 -8.52 2.12 10.45
CA VAL A 209 -8.40 0.94 11.32
C VAL A 209 -7.11 0.14 11.08
N PRO A 210 -5.92 0.80 11.20
CA PRO A 210 -4.68 0.23 10.70
C PRO A 210 -4.32 -1.07 11.42
N PHE A 211 -4.07 -2.12 10.65
CA PHE A 211 -3.42 -3.35 11.05
C PHE A 211 -1.91 -3.23 10.83
N LEU A 212 -1.10 -4.18 11.22
CA LEU A 212 0.37 -4.13 11.19
C LEU A 212 0.98 -3.10 12.18
N CYS A 213 0.27 -2.88 13.28
CA CYS A 213 0.68 -1.98 14.35
C CYS A 213 0.80 -2.75 15.66
N HIS A 214 1.83 -2.44 16.47
CA HIS A 214 2.03 -3.00 17.81
C HIS A 214 1.89 -4.53 17.87
N TYR A 215 2.66 -5.24 17.05
CA TYR A 215 2.56 -6.69 16.85
C TYR A 215 2.56 -7.50 18.15
N ARG A 216 3.44 -7.16 19.13
CA ARG A 216 3.50 -7.87 20.41
C ARG A 216 2.14 -7.86 21.11
N ARG A 217 1.50 -6.69 21.23
CA ARG A 217 0.17 -6.58 21.82
C ARG A 217 -0.89 -7.28 20.98
N ALA A 218 -0.81 -7.20 19.66
CA ALA A 218 -1.78 -7.83 18.79
C ALA A 218 -1.82 -9.36 18.98
N ILE A 219 -0.66 -10.01 19.05
CA ILE A 219 -0.60 -11.47 19.26
C ILE A 219 -1.03 -11.90 20.68
N GLU A 220 -0.99 -10.99 21.68
CA GLU A 220 -1.50 -11.26 23.01
C GLU A 220 -3.03 -11.15 23.11
N LEU A 221 -3.66 -10.37 22.22
CA LEU A 221 -5.09 -10.09 22.25
C LEU A 221 -5.92 -11.00 21.36
N ILE A 222 -5.32 -11.65 20.36
CA ILE A 222 -6.03 -12.38 19.33
C ILE A 222 -5.73 -13.87 19.42
N ASP A 223 -6.78 -14.69 19.55
CA ASP A 223 -6.69 -16.16 19.60
C ASP A 223 -6.60 -16.80 18.20
N THR A 224 -6.85 -16.02 17.14
CA THR A 224 -6.86 -16.50 15.75
C THR A 224 -5.73 -15.86 14.94
N ASN A 225 -5.05 -16.67 14.15
CA ASN A 225 -4.04 -16.17 13.19
C ASN A 225 -4.73 -15.71 11.90
N PRO A 226 -4.41 -14.53 11.38
CA PRO A 226 -4.84 -14.08 10.06
C PRO A 226 -4.16 -14.84 8.93
#